data_e4d219c1b4b9ca25afd3918656f3e9eb
#
_entry.id   e4d219c1b4b9ca25afd3918656f3e9eb
#
_cell.length_a   1.000
_cell.length_b   1.000
_cell.length_c   1.000
_cell.angle_alpha   90.00
_cell.angle_beta   90.00
_cell.angle_gamma   90.00
#
_symmetry.space_group_name_H-M   'P 1'
#
loop_
_entity.id
_entity.type
_entity.pdbx_description
1 polymer ?
#
loop_
_entity_poly.entity_id
_entity_poly.type
_entity_poly.pdbx_seq_one_letter_code
_entity_poly.pdbx_strand_id
1 'polypeptide(L)'
;MKKVVLFGDSIFNAYDGQKDTDRLTKALAKRLGDAYEVVNISVSGACAQDVLPRVGSLPACDILVVEYGTNDAASWGCSAYDYQEGLESLIKQAQKVTGASDTLVLAPSMPDLTNPEMAAAYSLEKLDEYVDIAQRDAGKTNSFFFDLTHKMEKLKDLPSFMIADGLHYSEKGISWLADVLADQINKMT
;
A
#
# COMPACT_ATOMS: atom_id res chain seq x y z
N MET A 1 -0.50 16.85 -17.43
CA MET A 1 0.23 16.18 -16.34
C MET A 1 -0.78 15.26 -15.64
N LYS A 2 -0.55 13.96 -15.61
CA LYS A 2 -1.42 13.01 -14.89
C LYS A 2 -1.17 13.10 -13.39
N LYS A 3 -2.23 13.06 -12.60
CA LYS A 3 -2.12 13.05 -11.13
C LYS A 3 -2.26 11.63 -10.59
N VAL A 4 -1.26 11.21 -9.80
CA VAL A 4 -1.23 9.95 -9.06
C VAL A 4 -1.48 10.27 -7.58
N VAL A 5 -2.50 9.66 -6.99
CA VAL A 5 -2.76 9.76 -5.54
C VAL A 5 -2.39 8.44 -4.88
N LEU A 6 -1.50 8.51 -3.89
CA LEU A 6 -1.19 7.41 -3.00
C LEU A 6 -2.09 7.50 -1.77
N PHE A 7 -2.82 6.42 -1.49
CA PHE A 7 -3.72 6.30 -0.35
C PHE A 7 -3.49 4.95 0.34
N GLY A 8 -2.71 4.97 1.38
CA GLY A 8 -2.27 3.81 2.14
C GLY A 8 -1.92 4.16 3.57
N ASP A 9 -1.06 3.38 4.17
CA ASP A 9 -0.65 3.52 5.56
C ASP A 9 0.79 4.07 5.73
N SER A 10 1.48 3.66 6.78
CA SER A 10 2.86 4.05 7.08
C SER A 10 3.89 3.57 6.04
N ILE A 11 3.55 2.55 5.27
CA ILE A 11 4.39 2.07 4.16
C ILE A 11 4.48 3.17 3.09
N PHE A 12 3.35 3.74 2.69
CA PHE A 12 3.33 4.84 1.72
C PHE A 12 3.83 6.16 2.31
N ASN A 13 3.64 6.39 3.61
CA ASN A 13 4.23 7.53 4.31
C ASN A 13 5.74 7.37 4.54
N ALA A 14 6.33 6.26 4.11
CA ALA A 14 7.76 5.99 4.24
C ALA A 14 8.27 6.32 5.66
N TYR A 15 7.54 5.82 6.68
CA TYR A 15 7.91 6.01 8.08
C TYR A 15 9.34 5.53 8.33
N ASP A 16 10.16 6.34 9.02
CA ASP A 16 11.60 6.13 9.15
C ASP A 16 12.03 5.56 10.52
N GLY A 17 11.04 5.16 11.35
CA GLY A 17 11.26 4.74 12.73
C GLY A 17 11.03 5.87 13.75
N GLN A 18 10.87 7.11 13.28
CA GLN A 18 10.62 8.28 14.13
C GLN A 18 9.44 9.12 13.65
N LYS A 19 9.27 9.25 12.32
CA LYS A 19 8.24 10.08 11.70
C LYS A 19 7.92 9.64 10.28
N ASP A 20 6.79 10.07 9.78
CA ASP A 20 6.43 10.01 8.38
C ASP A 20 7.33 10.92 7.55
N THR A 21 7.69 10.47 6.34
CA THR A 21 8.57 11.20 5.42
C THR A 21 8.00 11.22 4.01
N ASP A 22 8.53 12.07 3.15
CA ASP A 22 8.15 12.14 1.74
C ASP A 22 9.08 11.34 0.81
N ARG A 23 9.92 10.45 1.37
CA ARG A 23 10.93 9.69 0.61
C ARG A 23 10.33 8.89 -0.54
N LEU A 24 9.24 8.15 -0.29
CA LEU A 24 8.58 7.37 -1.33
C LEU A 24 7.96 8.28 -2.40
N THR A 25 7.25 9.33 -1.99
CA THR A 25 6.61 10.29 -2.90
C THR A 25 7.64 10.92 -3.84
N LYS A 26 8.76 11.39 -3.29
CA LYS A 26 9.88 11.96 -4.07
C LYS A 26 10.53 10.94 -5.00
N ALA A 27 10.78 9.74 -4.48
CA ALA A 27 11.40 8.66 -5.25
C ALA A 27 10.51 8.23 -6.43
N LEU A 28 9.20 8.12 -6.21
CA LEU A 28 8.23 7.76 -7.25
C LEU A 28 8.08 8.88 -8.28
N ALA A 29 7.93 10.14 -7.84
CA ALA A 29 7.84 11.29 -8.74
C ALA A 29 9.05 11.39 -9.67
N LYS A 30 10.26 11.16 -9.14
CA LYS A 30 11.50 11.14 -9.94
C LYS A 30 11.48 10.06 -11.04
N ARG A 31 10.88 8.88 -10.76
CA ARG A 31 10.81 7.76 -11.72
C ARG A 31 9.76 7.98 -12.79
N LEU A 32 8.64 8.56 -12.42
CA LEU A 32 7.55 8.85 -13.35
C LEU A 32 7.83 10.07 -14.23
N GLY A 33 8.70 11.00 -13.76
CA GLY A 33 9.09 12.20 -14.50
C GLY A 33 7.99 13.27 -14.57
N ASP A 34 8.26 14.33 -15.34
CA ASP A 34 7.44 15.56 -15.38
C ASP A 34 6.03 15.36 -15.95
N ALA A 35 5.74 14.20 -16.53
CA ALA A 35 4.38 13.86 -16.99
C ALA A 35 3.40 13.58 -15.85
N TYR A 36 3.89 13.38 -14.62
CA TYR A 36 3.09 13.00 -13.47
C TYR A 36 3.30 13.93 -12.27
N GLU A 37 2.20 14.18 -11.56
CA GLU A 37 2.19 14.75 -10.21
C GLU A 37 1.87 13.63 -9.21
N VAL A 38 2.70 13.41 -8.20
CA VAL A 38 2.46 12.40 -7.15
C VAL A 38 2.05 13.10 -5.87
N VAL A 39 0.88 12.76 -5.36
CA VAL A 39 0.32 13.28 -4.11
C VAL A 39 0.12 12.10 -3.15
N ASN A 40 0.65 12.20 -1.92
CA ASN A 40 0.46 11.19 -0.89
C ASN A 40 -0.43 11.73 0.22
N ILE A 41 -1.50 11.01 0.52
CA ILE A 41 -2.47 11.34 1.56
C ILE A 41 -2.76 10.14 2.48
N SER A 42 -1.78 9.27 2.60
CA SER A 42 -1.81 8.08 3.44
C SER A 42 -1.90 8.42 4.94
N VAL A 43 -2.33 7.45 5.74
CA VAL A 43 -2.55 7.60 7.19
C VAL A 43 -1.82 6.49 7.93
N SER A 44 -0.69 6.82 8.55
CA SER A 44 0.13 5.84 9.27
C SER A 44 -0.64 5.15 10.39
N GLY A 45 -0.45 3.83 10.52
CA GLY A 45 -1.11 2.99 11.52
C GLY A 45 -2.57 2.64 11.25
N ALA A 46 -3.17 3.14 10.17
CA ALA A 46 -4.57 2.92 9.88
C ALA A 46 -4.85 1.55 9.25
N CYS A 47 -5.96 0.94 9.63
CA CYS A 47 -6.61 -0.14 8.90
C CYS A 47 -7.53 0.41 7.80
N ALA A 48 -7.96 -0.43 6.87
CA ALA A 48 -8.81 -0.03 5.75
C ALA A 48 -10.13 0.65 6.19
N GLN A 49 -10.75 0.20 7.29
CA GLN A 49 -11.96 0.80 7.82
C GLN A 49 -11.74 2.18 8.46
N ASP A 50 -10.57 2.41 9.06
CA ASP A 50 -10.28 3.64 9.82
C ASP A 50 -10.28 4.88 8.94
N VAL A 51 -9.97 4.71 7.65
CA VAL A 51 -9.83 5.80 6.70
C VAL A 51 -11.08 6.09 5.88
N LEU A 52 -12.14 5.30 6.01
CA LEU A 52 -13.41 5.55 5.33
C LEU A 52 -13.96 6.97 5.54
N PRO A 53 -13.91 7.56 6.75
CA PRO A 53 -14.37 8.93 6.97
C PRO A 53 -13.55 9.99 6.22
N ARG A 54 -12.33 9.66 5.80
CA ARG A 54 -11.42 10.57 5.09
C ARG A 54 -11.55 10.51 3.57
N VAL A 55 -12.20 9.47 3.03
CA VAL A 55 -12.33 9.29 1.58
C VAL A 55 -12.95 10.49 0.89
N GLY A 56 -13.92 11.17 1.54
CA GLY A 56 -14.55 12.36 0.99
C GLY A 56 -13.61 13.57 0.77
N SER A 57 -12.40 13.55 1.35
CA SER A 57 -11.38 14.61 1.20
C SER A 57 -10.29 14.28 0.17
N LEU A 58 -10.38 13.13 -0.49
CA LEU A 58 -9.42 12.76 -1.53
C LEU A 58 -9.48 13.73 -2.71
N PRO A 59 -8.34 14.21 -3.24
CA PRO A 59 -8.33 15.06 -4.42
C PRO A 59 -8.67 14.25 -5.67
N ALA A 60 -9.25 14.91 -6.66
CA ALA A 60 -9.41 14.32 -7.99
C ALA A 60 -8.05 13.89 -8.57
N CYS A 61 -8.00 12.72 -9.21
CA CYS A 61 -6.78 12.19 -9.82
C CYS A 61 -7.08 11.34 -11.06
N ASP A 62 -6.03 11.08 -11.85
CA ASP A 62 -6.10 10.16 -12.99
C ASP A 62 -5.85 8.72 -12.54
N ILE A 63 -4.94 8.54 -11.59
CA ILE A 63 -4.54 7.23 -11.06
C ILE A 63 -4.62 7.25 -9.54
N LEU A 64 -5.38 6.31 -8.98
CA LEU A 64 -5.44 6.05 -7.54
C LEU A 64 -4.63 4.79 -7.21
N VAL A 65 -3.74 4.86 -6.23
CA VAL A 65 -3.00 3.70 -5.72
C VAL A 65 -3.40 3.48 -4.27
N VAL A 66 -3.97 2.31 -3.99
CA VAL A 66 -4.47 1.92 -2.66
C VAL A 66 -3.58 0.84 -2.07
N GLU A 67 -3.09 1.06 -0.84
CA GLU A 67 -2.32 0.08 -0.08
C GLU A 67 -2.80 0.10 1.38
N TYR A 68 -3.64 -0.85 1.74
CA TYR A 68 -4.07 -1.15 3.10
C TYR A 68 -4.10 -2.66 3.30
N GLY A 69 -3.96 -3.10 4.53
CA GLY A 69 -3.98 -4.50 4.87
C GLY A 69 -2.81 -4.91 5.76
N THR A 70 -1.71 -4.17 5.74
CA THR A 70 -0.55 -4.45 6.60
C THR A 70 -0.93 -4.33 8.07
N ASN A 71 -1.58 -3.25 8.49
CA ASN A 71 -2.09 -3.11 9.85
C ASN A 71 -3.27 -4.03 10.13
N ASP A 72 -4.15 -4.25 9.15
CA ASP A 72 -5.31 -5.13 9.25
C ASP A 72 -4.89 -6.59 9.54
N ALA A 73 -3.83 -7.07 8.89
CA ALA A 73 -3.31 -8.44 9.05
C ALA A 73 -2.54 -8.66 10.35
N ALA A 74 -2.11 -7.61 11.04
CA ALA A 74 -1.39 -7.71 12.31
C ALA A 74 -2.26 -8.32 13.42
N SER A 75 -1.64 -8.76 14.52
CA SER A 75 -2.34 -9.29 15.69
C SER A 75 -3.22 -8.26 16.40
N TRP A 76 -2.93 -6.96 16.21
CA TRP A 76 -3.74 -5.84 16.70
C TRP A 76 -4.74 -5.31 15.67
N GLY A 77 -4.78 -5.88 14.47
CA GLY A 77 -5.63 -5.46 13.39
C GLY A 77 -7.08 -5.96 13.50
N CYS A 78 -7.70 -6.20 12.38
CA CYS A 78 -9.11 -6.60 12.33
C CYS A 78 -9.30 -8.04 11.82
N SER A 79 -10.55 -8.51 11.77
CA SER A 79 -10.88 -9.79 11.15
C SER A 79 -10.79 -9.72 9.63
N ALA A 80 -10.60 -10.87 8.97
CA ALA A 80 -10.64 -10.95 7.50
C ALA A 80 -11.97 -10.42 6.92
N TYR A 81 -13.08 -10.63 7.62
CA TYR A 81 -14.39 -10.09 7.23
C TYR A 81 -14.39 -8.55 7.28
N ASP A 82 -13.92 -7.95 8.37
CA ASP A 82 -13.87 -6.49 8.52
C ASP A 82 -12.91 -5.85 7.51
N TYR A 83 -11.77 -6.50 7.24
CA TYR A 83 -10.85 -6.06 6.19
C TYR A 83 -11.51 -6.08 4.81
N GLN A 84 -12.19 -7.17 4.44
CA GLN A 84 -12.89 -7.28 3.17
C GLN A 84 -13.94 -6.17 3.00
N GLU A 85 -14.84 -6.01 3.97
CA GLU A 85 -15.89 -4.98 3.91
C GLU A 85 -15.29 -3.56 3.87
N GLY A 86 -14.24 -3.32 4.66
CA GLY A 86 -13.52 -2.05 4.72
C GLY A 86 -12.84 -1.72 3.41
N LEU A 87 -12.05 -2.64 2.86
CA LEU A 87 -11.26 -2.43 1.65
C LEU A 87 -12.17 -2.24 0.42
N GLU A 88 -13.17 -3.12 0.24
CA GLU A 88 -14.11 -3.02 -0.88
C GLU A 88 -14.86 -1.67 -0.86
N SER A 89 -15.34 -1.27 0.33
CA SER A 89 -16.04 0.01 0.53
C SER A 89 -15.11 1.20 0.26
N LEU A 90 -13.88 1.14 0.75
CA LEU A 90 -12.84 2.17 0.56
C LEU A 90 -12.56 2.38 -0.92
N ILE A 91 -12.26 1.32 -1.66
CA ILE A 91 -11.94 1.42 -3.09
C ILE A 91 -13.11 2.03 -3.86
N LYS A 92 -14.33 1.52 -3.68
CA LYS A 92 -15.53 2.04 -4.36
C LYS A 92 -15.78 3.53 -4.09
N GLN A 93 -15.68 3.93 -2.83
CA GLN A 93 -15.88 5.32 -2.44
C GLN A 93 -14.77 6.22 -2.97
N ALA A 94 -13.50 5.78 -2.87
CA ALA A 94 -12.35 6.53 -3.34
C ALA A 94 -12.39 6.73 -4.87
N GLN A 95 -12.70 5.70 -5.65
CA GLN A 95 -12.91 5.81 -7.10
C GLN A 95 -13.99 6.84 -7.44
N LYS A 96 -15.12 6.79 -6.72
CA LYS A 96 -16.22 7.75 -6.94
C LYS A 96 -15.82 9.19 -6.63
N VAL A 97 -15.08 9.41 -5.55
CA VAL A 97 -14.68 10.76 -5.10
C VAL A 97 -13.58 11.34 -5.99
N THR A 98 -12.56 10.52 -6.30
CA THR A 98 -11.39 10.98 -7.07
C THR A 98 -11.68 11.08 -8.56
N GLY A 99 -12.63 10.30 -9.08
CA GLY A 99 -12.87 10.17 -10.52
C GLY A 99 -11.71 9.50 -11.27
N ALA A 100 -10.86 8.75 -10.56
CA ALA A 100 -9.71 8.08 -11.16
C ALA A 100 -10.12 7.18 -12.33
N SER A 101 -9.43 7.31 -13.46
CA SER A 101 -9.62 6.42 -14.62
C SER A 101 -9.06 5.03 -14.33
N ASP A 102 -7.99 4.97 -13.57
CA ASP A 102 -7.29 3.75 -13.21
C ASP A 102 -7.06 3.67 -11.70
N THR A 103 -7.25 2.48 -11.15
CA THR A 103 -6.99 2.21 -9.72
C THR A 103 -6.08 0.99 -9.62
N LEU A 104 -5.00 1.11 -8.84
CA LEU A 104 -4.10 0.02 -8.47
C LEU A 104 -4.30 -0.31 -7.00
N VAL A 105 -4.61 -1.55 -6.70
CA VAL A 105 -4.69 -2.08 -5.34
C VAL A 105 -3.47 -2.96 -5.08
N LEU A 106 -2.73 -2.67 -4.02
CA LEU A 106 -1.63 -3.51 -3.57
C LEU A 106 -2.10 -4.46 -2.47
N ALA A 107 -1.59 -5.70 -2.51
CA ALA A 107 -1.66 -6.58 -1.36
C ALA A 107 -0.88 -5.98 -0.16
N PRO A 108 -1.14 -6.43 1.08
CA PRO A 108 -0.38 -6.02 2.26
C PRO A 108 1.13 -6.10 2.05
N SER A 109 1.89 -5.23 2.73
CA SER A 109 3.36 -5.36 2.78
C SER A 109 3.77 -6.58 3.59
N MET A 110 4.78 -7.31 3.10
CA MET A 110 5.35 -8.46 3.80
C MET A 110 6.31 -7.98 4.90
N PRO A 111 6.04 -8.25 6.20
CA PRO A 111 7.01 -7.97 7.27
C PRO A 111 8.16 -8.97 7.25
N ASP A 112 9.29 -8.61 7.85
CA ASP A 112 10.40 -9.53 8.07
C ASP A 112 10.08 -10.50 9.22
N LEU A 113 9.59 -11.68 8.92
CA LEU A 113 9.25 -12.70 9.91
C LEU A 113 10.47 -13.34 10.59
N THR A 114 11.71 -12.97 10.23
CA THR A 114 12.90 -13.34 11.01
C THR A 114 13.09 -12.39 12.20
N ASN A 115 12.43 -11.21 12.19
CA ASN A 115 12.34 -10.33 13.35
C ASN A 115 11.32 -10.92 14.33
N PRO A 116 11.70 -11.15 15.63
CA PRO A 116 10.83 -11.79 16.61
C PRO A 116 9.51 -11.03 16.88
N GLU A 117 9.52 -9.70 16.83
CA GLU A 117 8.32 -8.89 17.04
C GLU A 117 7.34 -9.07 15.86
N MET A 118 7.86 -9.12 14.64
CA MET A 118 7.05 -9.35 13.45
C MET A 118 6.53 -10.78 13.40
N ALA A 119 7.34 -11.78 13.75
CA ALA A 119 6.89 -13.17 13.86
C ALA A 119 5.81 -13.38 14.95
N ALA A 120 5.78 -12.55 15.99
CA ALA A 120 4.73 -12.57 17.00
C ALA A 120 3.44 -11.85 16.54
N ALA A 121 3.56 -10.89 15.63
CA ALA A 121 2.46 -10.05 15.15
C ALA A 121 1.78 -10.59 13.89
N TYR A 122 2.49 -11.31 13.04
CA TYR A 122 2.02 -11.75 11.73
C TYR A 122 2.24 -13.26 11.53
N SER A 123 1.39 -13.87 10.70
CA SER A 123 1.61 -15.22 10.15
C SER A 123 1.45 -15.20 8.64
N LEU A 124 2.17 -16.10 7.95
CA LEU A 124 2.04 -16.25 6.50
C LEU A 124 0.61 -16.60 6.10
N GLU A 125 -0.02 -17.54 6.81
CA GLU A 125 -1.39 -17.96 6.54
C GLU A 125 -2.38 -16.77 6.57
N LYS A 126 -2.26 -15.89 7.57
CA LYS A 126 -3.12 -14.70 7.66
C LYS A 126 -2.80 -13.68 6.57
N LEU A 127 -1.51 -13.48 6.24
CA LEU A 127 -1.11 -12.61 5.14
C LEU A 127 -1.67 -13.12 3.80
N ASP A 128 -1.57 -14.43 3.52
CA ASP A 128 -2.12 -15.03 2.30
C ASP A 128 -3.63 -14.83 2.19
N GLU A 129 -4.38 -15.00 3.30
CA GLU A 129 -5.81 -14.72 3.34
C GLU A 129 -6.13 -13.26 2.97
N TYR A 130 -5.31 -12.30 3.47
CA TYR A 130 -5.51 -10.88 3.18
C TYR A 130 -5.07 -10.50 1.75
N VAL A 131 -4.09 -11.19 1.19
CA VAL A 131 -3.74 -11.09 -0.25
C VAL A 131 -4.92 -11.52 -1.11
N ASP A 132 -5.53 -12.68 -0.81
CA ASP A 132 -6.68 -13.21 -1.54
C ASP A 132 -7.90 -12.25 -1.47
N ILE A 133 -8.12 -11.63 -0.31
CA ILE A 133 -9.15 -10.60 -0.14
C ILE A 133 -8.86 -9.40 -1.03
N ALA A 134 -7.66 -8.84 -0.97
CA ALA A 134 -7.26 -7.67 -1.75
C ALA A 134 -7.39 -7.93 -3.26
N GLN A 135 -6.97 -9.10 -3.73
CA GLN A 135 -7.10 -9.52 -5.13
C GLN A 135 -8.57 -9.60 -5.57
N ARG A 136 -9.41 -10.20 -4.73
CA ARG A 136 -10.85 -10.35 -5.00
C ARG A 136 -11.56 -9.00 -5.05
N ASP A 137 -11.25 -8.11 -4.11
CA ASP A 137 -11.88 -6.79 -4.03
C ASP A 137 -11.38 -5.86 -5.15
N ALA A 138 -10.11 -5.96 -5.56
CA ALA A 138 -9.64 -5.33 -6.79
C ALA A 138 -10.45 -5.78 -8.01
N GLY A 139 -10.71 -7.10 -8.15
CA GLY A 139 -11.54 -7.64 -9.23
C GLY A 139 -12.99 -7.11 -9.20
N LYS A 140 -13.63 -7.06 -8.02
CA LYS A 140 -14.99 -6.54 -7.84
C LYS A 140 -15.13 -5.05 -8.16
N THR A 141 -14.04 -4.30 -7.99
CA THR A 141 -13.99 -2.83 -8.19
C THR A 141 -13.39 -2.44 -9.53
N ASN A 142 -13.15 -3.41 -10.43
CA ASN A 142 -12.50 -3.20 -11.72
C ASN A 142 -11.16 -2.46 -11.59
N SER A 143 -10.36 -2.84 -10.59
CA SER A 143 -9.04 -2.27 -10.30
C SER A 143 -7.94 -3.21 -10.76
N PHE A 144 -6.78 -2.66 -11.10
CA PHE A 144 -5.55 -3.44 -11.22
C PHE A 144 -5.12 -3.95 -9.84
N PHE A 145 -4.50 -5.11 -9.81
CA PHE A 145 -3.98 -5.71 -8.58
C PHE A 145 -2.49 -6.00 -8.70
N PHE A 146 -1.75 -5.71 -7.63
CA PHE A 146 -0.36 -6.10 -7.50
C PHE A 146 -0.10 -6.81 -6.17
N ASP A 147 0.36 -8.05 -6.26
CA ASP A 147 0.72 -8.87 -5.11
C ASP A 147 2.08 -8.44 -4.54
N LEU A 148 2.03 -7.47 -3.65
CA LEU A 148 3.22 -6.94 -2.99
C LEU A 148 3.81 -7.96 -2.01
N THR A 149 2.97 -8.68 -1.26
CA THR A 149 3.38 -9.69 -0.27
C THR A 149 4.30 -10.74 -0.89
N HIS A 150 3.81 -11.47 -1.88
CA HIS A 150 4.60 -12.55 -2.51
C HIS A 150 5.73 -12.02 -3.39
N LYS A 151 5.66 -10.77 -3.83
CA LYS A 151 6.80 -10.14 -4.50
C LYS A 151 7.94 -9.88 -3.53
N MET A 152 7.63 -9.47 -2.31
CA MET A 152 8.62 -9.25 -1.25
C MET A 152 9.17 -10.55 -0.68
N GLU A 153 8.34 -11.57 -0.49
CA GLU A 153 8.76 -12.89 -0.03
C GLU A 153 9.88 -13.50 -0.90
N LYS A 154 9.87 -13.18 -2.19
CA LYS A 154 10.89 -13.64 -3.15
C LYS A 154 12.21 -12.86 -3.10
N LEU A 155 12.29 -11.81 -2.29
CA LEU A 155 13.55 -11.07 -2.11
C LEU A 155 14.53 -11.91 -1.30
N LYS A 156 15.74 -12.13 -1.86
CA LYS A 156 16.78 -12.97 -1.23
C LYS A 156 17.25 -12.48 0.14
N ASP A 157 17.09 -11.19 0.41
CA ASP A 157 17.59 -10.50 1.61
C ASP A 157 16.55 -9.46 2.04
N LEU A 158 15.33 -9.92 2.32
CA LEU A 158 14.22 -9.06 2.76
C LEU A 158 14.59 -8.14 3.94
N PRO A 159 15.33 -8.62 4.98
CA PRO A 159 15.72 -7.75 6.09
C PRO A 159 16.46 -6.49 5.66
N SER A 160 17.27 -6.52 4.60
CA SER A 160 17.98 -5.32 4.12
C SER A 160 17.09 -4.25 3.50
N PHE A 161 15.85 -4.60 3.15
CA PHE A 161 14.83 -3.68 2.63
C PHE A 161 14.02 -3.01 3.74
N MET A 162 14.19 -3.47 5.00
CA MET A 162 13.49 -2.96 6.18
C MET A 162 14.42 -2.14 7.06
N ILE A 163 13.85 -1.26 7.88
CA ILE A 163 14.55 -0.70 9.04
C ILE A 163 14.52 -1.70 10.20
N ALA A 164 15.10 -1.36 11.33
CA ALA A 164 15.30 -2.28 12.46
C ALA A 164 14.00 -2.88 13.05
N ASP A 165 12.84 -2.26 12.80
CA ASP A 165 11.55 -2.78 13.26
C ASP A 165 11.04 -3.98 12.45
N GLY A 166 11.63 -4.26 11.27
CA GLY A 166 11.23 -5.37 10.41
C GLY A 166 9.93 -5.18 9.65
N LEU A 167 9.35 -3.97 9.66
CA LEU A 167 8.09 -3.65 9.00
C LEU A 167 8.23 -2.51 7.99
N HIS A 168 8.84 -1.39 8.41
CA HIS A 168 8.98 -0.21 7.59
C HIS A 168 10.23 -0.25 6.72
N TYR A 169 10.22 0.47 5.62
CA TYR A 169 11.24 0.32 4.58
C TYR A 169 12.48 1.20 4.81
N SER A 170 13.64 0.58 4.66
CA SER A 170 14.93 1.26 4.56
C SER A 170 15.01 2.10 3.27
N GLU A 171 16.09 2.89 3.08
CA GLU A 171 16.32 3.59 1.81
C GLU A 171 16.33 2.63 0.60
N LYS A 172 16.91 1.45 0.76
CA LYS A 172 16.90 0.40 -0.26
C LYS A 172 15.47 -0.07 -0.55
N GLY A 173 14.66 -0.28 0.50
CA GLY A 173 13.27 -0.69 0.38
C GLY A 173 12.41 0.37 -0.30
N ILE A 174 12.55 1.64 0.10
CA ILE A 174 11.85 2.77 -0.53
C ILE A 174 12.20 2.89 -2.02
N SER A 175 13.49 2.78 -2.37
CA SER A 175 13.91 2.81 -3.76
C SER A 175 13.27 1.67 -4.57
N TRP A 176 13.30 0.45 -4.03
CA TRP A 176 12.69 -0.71 -4.66
C TRP A 176 11.16 -0.56 -4.82
N LEU A 177 10.45 -0.12 -3.78
CA LEU A 177 9.00 0.09 -3.85
C LEU A 177 8.64 1.15 -4.90
N ALA A 178 9.42 2.23 -4.98
CA ALA A 178 9.22 3.25 -6.00
C ALA A 178 9.44 2.73 -7.43
N ASP A 179 10.41 1.81 -7.64
CA ASP A 179 10.62 1.13 -8.92
C ASP A 179 9.42 0.25 -9.27
N VAL A 180 8.92 -0.52 -8.31
CA VAL A 180 7.74 -1.37 -8.46
C VAL A 180 6.51 -0.55 -8.82
N LEU A 181 6.22 0.52 -8.07
CA LEU A 181 5.06 1.37 -8.33
C LEU A 181 5.14 2.05 -9.70
N ALA A 182 6.30 2.58 -10.07
CA ALA A 182 6.49 3.22 -11.38
C ALA A 182 6.27 2.21 -12.53
N ASP A 183 6.78 0.98 -12.39
CA ASP A 183 6.56 -0.10 -13.37
C ASP A 183 5.07 -0.45 -13.50
N GLN A 184 4.34 -0.58 -12.40
CA GLN A 184 2.91 -0.87 -12.43
C GLN A 184 2.10 0.29 -13.03
N ILE A 185 2.37 1.52 -12.63
CA ILE A 185 1.69 2.71 -13.17
C ILE A 185 1.91 2.84 -14.68
N ASN A 186 3.14 2.63 -15.16
CA ASN A 186 3.45 2.69 -16.59
C ASN A 186 2.78 1.59 -17.41
N LYS A 187 2.46 0.42 -16.81
CA LYS A 187 1.72 -0.66 -17.50
C LYS A 187 0.23 -0.38 -17.61
N MET A 188 -0.33 0.49 -16.77
CA MET A 188 -1.74 0.86 -16.79
C MET A 188 -2.04 1.99 -17.80
N THR A 189 -1.02 2.74 -18.19
CA THR A 189 -1.13 3.97 -19.04
C THR A 189 -0.52 3.79 -20.40
#